data_c830d1c571c26e4619148d0a323cd394
#
_entry.id   c830d1c571c26e4619148d0a323cd394
#
_cell.length_a   1.000
_cell.length_b   1.000
_cell.length_c   1.000
_cell.angle_alpha   90.00
_cell.angle_beta   90.00
_cell.angle_gamma   90.00
#
_symmetry.space_group_name_H-M   'P 1'
#
loop_
_entity.id
_entity.type
_entity.pdbx_description
1 polymer ?
#
loop_
_entity_poly.entity_id
_entity_poly.type
_entity_poly.pdbx_seq_one_letter_code
_entity_poly.pdbx_strand_id
1 'polypeptide(L)'
;MFYKNYLLILISLIMFSFFEKADAKYDKLFFDLSITNIDSEVINLSKFKGKTVLLVNVASKCGFTKQYTGLQKLYEKYKEEGLVVLGVPSNQFGGQEPGSNNEIKNFCETNFNITFPMTNKVYVKGENAHAIYKWAKENYGNSTVPKWNFHKILINKEGKIQNTFNSFIAPLSDKIIKQIELVL
;
A
#
# COMPACT_ATOMS: atom_id res chain seq x y z
N MET A 1 58.57 -4.47 46.06
CA MET A 1 57.92 -5.47 45.21
C MET A 1 56.52 -4.91 44.89
N PHE A 2 56.40 -4.21 43.77
CA PHE A 2 55.15 -3.50 43.42
C PHE A 2 54.36 -4.31 42.39
N TYR A 3 53.18 -4.84 42.79
CA TYR A 3 52.21 -5.42 41.85
C TYR A 3 51.42 -4.30 41.18
N LYS A 4 51.60 -4.13 39.88
CA LYS A 4 50.76 -3.30 39.02
C LYS A 4 49.50 -4.09 38.62
N ASN A 5 48.37 -3.71 39.18
CA ASN A 5 47.06 -4.19 38.72
C ASN A 5 46.72 -3.49 37.42
N TYR A 6 46.73 -4.25 36.31
CA TYR A 6 46.16 -3.83 35.03
C TYR A 6 44.68 -4.11 35.08
N LEU A 7 43.89 -3.08 35.29
CA LEU A 7 42.46 -3.09 35.12
C LEU A 7 42.16 -3.12 33.62
N LEU A 8 41.85 -4.32 33.09
CA LEU A 8 41.38 -4.50 31.75
C LEU A 8 39.94 -3.97 31.67
N ILE A 9 39.76 -2.75 31.18
CA ILE A 9 38.45 -2.22 30.80
C ILE A 9 38.09 -2.89 29.49
N LEU A 10 37.25 -3.96 29.57
CA LEU A 10 36.54 -4.52 28.41
C LEU A 10 35.49 -3.51 27.98
N ILE A 11 35.84 -2.66 27.00
CA ILE A 11 34.85 -1.86 26.28
C ILE A 11 34.10 -2.84 25.35
N SER A 12 32.94 -3.32 25.82
CA SER A 12 31.98 -4.02 25.01
C SER A 12 31.45 -3.01 23.98
N LEU A 13 32.02 -3.00 22.79
CA LEU A 13 31.41 -2.38 21.63
C LEU A 13 30.15 -3.17 21.30
N ILE A 14 29.02 -2.69 21.82
CA ILE A 14 27.70 -3.07 21.32
C ILE A 14 27.63 -2.48 19.92
N MET A 15 27.99 -3.27 18.92
CA MET A 15 27.64 -2.99 17.53
C MET A 15 26.11 -3.05 17.45
N PHE A 16 25.47 -1.90 17.60
CA PHE A 16 24.12 -1.68 17.10
C PHE A 16 24.24 -1.79 15.57
N SER A 17 24.02 -2.99 15.05
CA SER A 17 23.76 -3.17 13.62
C SER A 17 22.44 -2.48 13.35
N PHE A 18 22.52 -1.19 13.02
CA PHE A 18 21.47 -0.56 12.23
C PHE A 18 21.45 -1.33 10.92
N PHE A 19 20.51 -2.26 10.77
CA PHE A 19 20.06 -2.65 9.45
C PHE A 19 19.42 -1.40 8.84
N GLU A 20 20.23 -0.53 8.28
CA GLU A 20 19.77 0.35 7.22
C GLU A 20 19.17 -0.58 6.18
N LYS A 21 17.83 -0.61 6.09
CA LYS A 21 17.16 -1.06 4.88
C LYS A 21 17.86 -0.28 3.78
N ALA A 22 18.65 -0.99 2.94
CA ALA A 22 19.33 -0.37 1.82
C ALA A 22 18.31 0.56 1.15
N ASP A 23 18.60 1.86 1.12
CA ASP A 23 17.72 2.84 0.51
C ASP A 23 17.47 2.37 -0.91
N ALA A 24 16.28 1.82 -1.16
CA ALA A 24 15.91 1.38 -2.48
C ALA A 24 16.04 2.60 -3.37
N LYS A 25 16.96 2.54 -4.34
CA LYS A 25 17.20 3.64 -5.28
C LYS A 25 16.01 3.71 -6.21
N TYR A 26 15.04 4.54 -5.83
CA TYR A 26 13.86 4.79 -6.65
C TYR A 26 14.26 5.67 -7.84
N ASP A 27 14.34 5.10 -9.03
CA ASP A 27 14.49 5.86 -10.27
C ASP A 27 13.24 6.70 -10.57
N LYS A 28 12.07 6.24 -10.12
CA LYS A 28 10.78 6.94 -10.18
C LYS A 28 10.06 6.77 -8.85
N LEU A 29 9.38 7.80 -8.41
CA LEU A 29 8.49 7.77 -7.25
C LEU A 29 7.07 7.36 -7.67
N PHE A 30 6.24 6.94 -6.72
CA PHE A 30 4.82 6.66 -6.97
C PHE A 30 4.11 7.83 -7.65
N PHE A 31 4.45 9.06 -7.28
CA PHE A 31 3.83 10.27 -7.77
C PHE A 31 4.22 10.63 -9.22
N ASP A 32 5.21 9.96 -9.82
CA ASP A 32 5.62 10.13 -11.21
C ASP A 32 4.83 9.22 -12.17
N LEU A 33 3.92 8.41 -11.62
CA LEU A 33 3.09 7.47 -12.37
C LEU A 33 1.70 8.01 -12.61
N SER A 34 0.95 7.34 -13.47
CA SER A 34 -0.47 7.64 -13.75
C SER A 34 -1.29 6.34 -13.78
N ILE A 35 -2.58 6.47 -13.59
CA ILE A 35 -3.56 5.39 -13.75
C ILE A 35 -4.90 6.01 -14.19
N THR A 36 -5.73 5.24 -14.85
CA THR A 36 -7.08 5.68 -15.23
C THR A 36 -8.04 5.43 -14.07
N ASN A 37 -8.88 6.41 -13.73
CA ASN A 37 -9.91 6.25 -12.70
C ASN A 37 -11.09 5.39 -13.19
N ILE A 38 -12.02 5.08 -12.28
CA ILE A 38 -13.19 4.24 -12.59
C ILE A 38 -14.11 4.87 -13.64
N ASP A 39 -14.06 6.19 -13.84
CA ASP A 39 -14.80 6.96 -14.82
C ASP A 39 -14.04 7.15 -16.15
N SER A 40 -12.94 6.41 -16.33
CA SER A 40 -12.09 6.41 -17.54
C SER A 40 -11.28 7.70 -17.77
N GLU A 41 -11.07 8.51 -16.74
CA GLU A 41 -10.19 9.68 -16.77
C GLU A 41 -8.79 9.34 -16.28
N VAL A 42 -7.76 9.93 -16.87
CA VAL A 42 -6.37 9.74 -16.43
C VAL A 42 -6.12 10.48 -15.12
N ILE A 43 -5.69 9.74 -14.11
CA ILE A 43 -5.18 10.29 -12.85
C ILE A 43 -3.66 10.34 -12.90
N ASN A 44 -3.09 11.54 -12.94
CA ASN A 44 -1.69 11.74 -12.59
C ASN A 44 -1.53 11.64 -11.08
N LEU A 45 -0.75 10.67 -10.61
CA LEU A 45 -0.60 10.42 -9.17
C LEU A 45 0.15 11.54 -8.45
N SER A 46 0.76 12.47 -9.19
CA SER A 46 1.32 13.72 -8.66
C SER A 46 0.31 14.55 -7.85
N LYS A 47 -1.01 14.40 -8.13
CA LYS A 47 -2.07 15.05 -7.32
C LYS A 47 -2.11 14.58 -5.86
N PHE A 48 -1.48 13.44 -5.57
CA PHE A 48 -1.35 12.89 -4.20
C PHE A 48 0.00 13.19 -3.56
N LYS A 49 0.86 13.99 -4.21
CA LYS A 49 2.17 14.36 -3.65
C LYS A 49 2.00 15.00 -2.27
N GLY A 50 2.83 14.56 -1.31
CA GLY A 50 2.72 14.99 0.08
C GLY A 50 1.61 14.31 0.89
N LYS A 51 0.90 13.33 0.29
CA LYS A 51 -0.11 12.51 0.97
C LYS A 51 0.37 11.08 1.15
N THR A 52 -0.11 10.43 2.19
CA THR A 52 0.07 8.98 2.39
C THR A 52 -0.98 8.23 1.58
N VAL A 53 -0.56 7.22 0.80
CA VAL A 53 -1.48 6.45 -0.05
C VAL A 53 -1.52 4.98 0.37
N LEU A 54 -2.72 4.47 0.67
CA LEU A 54 -2.98 3.04 0.83
C LEU A 54 -3.56 2.49 -0.47
N LEU A 55 -2.71 1.89 -1.30
CA LEU A 55 -3.10 1.22 -2.54
C LEU A 55 -3.62 -0.18 -2.23
N VAL A 56 -4.83 -0.52 -2.69
CA VAL A 56 -5.48 -1.81 -2.39
C VAL A 56 -6.07 -2.41 -3.65
N ASN A 57 -5.67 -3.64 -4.03
CA ASN A 57 -6.38 -4.35 -5.09
C ASN A 57 -7.66 -4.97 -4.55
N VAL A 58 -8.78 -4.73 -5.21
CA VAL A 58 -10.11 -5.03 -4.69
C VAL A 58 -10.94 -5.91 -5.65
N ALA A 59 -12.00 -6.52 -5.12
CA ALA A 59 -12.95 -7.30 -5.91
C ALA A 59 -14.33 -7.39 -5.23
N SER A 60 -15.40 -7.36 -6.03
CA SER A 60 -16.80 -7.34 -5.59
C SER A 60 -17.34 -8.69 -5.13
N LYS A 61 -16.78 -9.82 -5.59
CA LYS A 61 -17.28 -11.18 -5.32
C LYS A 61 -16.28 -12.04 -4.53
N CYS A 62 -15.58 -11.43 -3.57
CA CYS A 62 -14.54 -12.07 -2.77
C CYS A 62 -15.01 -12.31 -1.33
N GLY A 63 -14.52 -13.36 -0.67
CA GLY A 63 -14.75 -13.55 0.77
C GLY A 63 -14.26 -12.38 1.63
N PHE A 64 -13.32 -11.58 1.12
CA PHE A 64 -12.80 -10.38 1.78
C PHE A 64 -13.52 -9.08 1.40
N THR A 65 -14.58 -9.10 0.56
CA THR A 65 -15.29 -7.90 0.07
C THR A 65 -15.80 -7.02 1.22
N LYS A 66 -16.16 -7.61 2.37
CA LYS A 66 -16.54 -6.86 3.59
C LYS A 66 -15.44 -5.90 4.09
N GLN A 67 -14.18 -6.06 3.65
CA GLN A 67 -13.11 -5.11 3.98
C GLN A 67 -13.33 -3.71 3.39
N TYR A 68 -14.18 -3.55 2.38
CA TYR A 68 -14.58 -2.22 1.88
C TYR A 68 -15.11 -1.32 3.00
N THR A 69 -15.95 -1.86 3.90
CA THR A 69 -16.45 -1.08 5.06
C THR A 69 -15.30 -0.57 5.93
N GLY A 70 -14.29 -1.40 6.18
CA GLY A 70 -13.12 -1.00 6.97
C GLY A 70 -12.23 0.00 6.24
N LEU A 71 -12.07 -0.13 4.90
CA LEU A 71 -11.32 0.82 4.09
C LEU A 71 -12.00 2.20 4.06
N GLN A 72 -13.35 2.23 3.93
CA GLN A 72 -14.10 3.48 3.96
C GLN A 72 -13.98 4.18 5.32
N LYS A 73 -14.14 3.45 6.43
CA LYS A 73 -13.94 4.01 7.78
C LYS A 73 -12.52 4.54 8.00
N LEU A 74 -11.53 3.81 7.50
CA LEU A 74 -10.12 4.24 7.57
C LEU A 74 -9.90 5.54 6.78
N TYR A 75 -10.45 5.61 5.56
CA TYR A 75 -10.40 6.80 4.73
C TYR A 75 -11.08 7.99 5.40
N GLU A 76 -12.30 7.84 5.89
CA GLU A 76 -13.04 8.89 6.59
C GLU A 76 -12.28 9.43 7.80
N LYS A 77 -11.65 8.53 8.57
CA LYS A 77 -10.90 8.91 9.77
C LYS A 77 -9.68 9.78 9.45
N TYR A 78 -8.93 9.44 8.39
CA TYR A 78 -7.60 10.03 8.16
C TYR A 78 -7.49 10.88 6.89
N LYS A 79 -8.55 11.04 6.08
CA LYS A 79 -8.48 11.82 4.83
C LYS A 79 -8.08 13.28 5.05
N GLU A 80 -8.54 13.90 6.12
CA GLU A 80 -8.20 15.29 6.46
C GLU A 80 -6.75 15.41 6.98
N GLU A 81 -6.19 14.33 7.50
CA GLU A 81 -4.77 14.23 7.89
C GLU A 81 -3.85 13.89 6.72
N GLY A 82 -4.41 13.63 5.53
CA GLY A 82 -3.66 13.38 4.30
C GLY A 82 -3.60 11.93 3.84
N LEU A 83 -4.43 11.02 4.40
CA LEU A 83 -4.56 9.68 3.86
C LEU A 83 -5.41 9.66 2.58
N VAL A 84 -4.91 8.99 1.57
CA VAL A 84 -5.67 8.55 0.38
C VAL A 84 -5.77 7.04 0.39
N VAL A 85 -6.97 6.49 0.31
CA VAL A 85 -7.18 5.09 -0.07
C VAL A 85 -7.41 5.06 -1.58
N LEU A 86 -6.65 4.23 -2.30
CA LEU A 86 -6.81 4.06 -3.75
C LEU A 86 -7.19 2.61 -4.05
N GLY A 87 -8.45 2.38 -4.40
CA GLY A 87 -8.98 1.07 -4.73
C GLY A 87 -8.70 0.71 -6.20
N VAL A 88 -8.11 -0.45 -6.44
CA VAL A 88 -7.73 -0.94 -7.77
C VAL A 88 -8.45 -2.26 -8.05
N PRO A 89 -9.57 -2.24 -8.78
CA PRO A 89 -10.27 -3.47 -9.15
C PRO A 89 -9.40 -4.39 -10.00
N SER A 90 -9.45 -5.71 -9.71
CA SER A 90 -8.72 -6.71 -10.50
C SER A 90 -9.44 -8.05 -10.55
N ASN A 91 -9.59 -8.60 -11.77
CA ASN A 91 -10.24 -9.89 -11.98
C ASN A 91 -9.26 -11.09 -11.96
N GLN A 92 -8.01 -10.89 -11.55
CA GLN A 92 -6.95 -11.91 -11.63
C GLN A 92 -7.01 -12.99 -10.54
N PHE A 93 -7.88 -12.85 -9.56
CA PHE A 93 -8.01 -13.77 -8.43
C PHE A 93 -9.36 -14.45 -8.43
N GLY A 94 -9.42 -15.64 -9.06
CA GLY A 94 -10.63 -16.45 -9.14
C GLY A 94 -11.78 -15.85 -9.94
N GLY A 95 -11.52 -14.86 -10.82
CA GLY A 95 -12.57 -14.21 -11.60
C GLY A 95 -13.57 -13.41 -10.73
N GLN A 96 -13.12 -12.94 -9.57
CA GLN A 96 -14.00 -12.34 -8.54
C GLN A 96 -14.32 -10.84 -8.78
N GLU A 97 -13.87 -10.26 -9.90
CA GLU A 97 -14.23 -8.90 -10.34
C GLU A 97 -14.67 -8.91 -11.81
N PRO A 98 -15.76 -9.64 -12.17
CA PRO A 98 -16.17 -9.80 -13.57
C PRO A 98 -16.83 -8.55 -14.16
N GLY A 99 -17.40 -7.68 -13.33
CA GLY A 99 -18.19 -6.53 -13.75
C GLY A 99 -17.42 -5.52 -14.62
N SER A 100 -18.15 -4.70 -15.38
CA SER A 100 -17.62 -3.48 -15.99
C SER A 100 -17.24 -2.46 -14.92
N ASN A 101 -16.47 -1.41 -15.28
CA ASN A 101 -16.13 -0.34 -14.35
C ASN A 101 -17.36 0.33 -13.74
N ASN A 102 -18.40 0.57 -14.53
CA ASN A 102 -19.67 1.15 -14.04
C ASN A 102 -20.38 0.24 -13.05
N GLU A 103 -20.43 -1.08 -13.31
CA GLU A 103 -21.01 -2.03 -12.36
C GLU A 103 -20.22 -2.10 -11.06
N ILE A 104 -18.90 -2.06 -11.14
CA ILE A 104 -18.01 -2.01 -9.95
C ILE A 104 -18.26 -0.73 -9.16
N LYS A 105 -18.29 0.43 -9.82
CA LYS A 105 -18.57 1.72 -9.19
C LYS A 105 -19.90 1.68 -8.44
N ASN A 106 -20.97 1.33 -9.14
CA ASN A 106 -22.31 1.23 -8.56
C ASN A 106 -22.36 0.25 -7.37
N PHE A 107 -21.69 -0.91 -7.50
CA PHE A 107 -21.60 -1.88 -6.41
C PHE A 107 -20.92 -1.29 -5.17
N CYS A 108 -19.80 -0.60 -5.33
CA CYS A 108 -19.03 0.00 -4.25
C CYS A 108 -19.80 1.14 -3.56
N GLU A 109 -20.42 2.02 -4.36
CA GLU A 109 -21.23 3.15 -3.84
C GLU A 109 -22.47 2.65 -3.12
N THR A 110 -23.25 1.76 -3.73
CA THR A 110 -24.54 1.29 -3.18
C THR A 110 -24.37 0.41 -1.94
N ASN A 111 -23.40 -0.51 -1.93
CA ASN A 111 -23.28 -1.50 -0.85
C ASN A 111 -22.36 -1.08 0.29
N PHE A 112 -21.41 -0.15 0.03
CA PHE A 112 -20.37 0.21 0.99
C PHE A 112 -20.20 1.73 1.17
N ASN A 113 -20.97 2.56 0.48
CA ASN A 113 -20.87 4.02 0.46
C ASN A 113 -19.42 4.49 0.19
N ILE A 114 -18.71 3.85 -0.75
CA ILE A 114 -17.32 4.16 -1.05
C ILE A 114 -17.22 5.58 -1.63
N THR A 115 -16.38 6.39 -0.99
CA THR A 115 -16.06 7.77 -1.43
C THR A 115 -14.58 7.98 -1.72
N PHE A 116 -13.73 7.01 -1.40
CA PHE A 116 -12.33 7.06 -1.79
C PHE A 116 -12.13 6.79 -3.29
N PRO A 117 -11.05 7.30 -3.90
CA PRO A 117 -10.77 7.10 -5.31
C PRO A 117 -10.68 5.62 -5.72
N MET A 118 -11.33 5.28 -6.82
CA MET A 118 -11.27 3.97 -7.47
C MET A 118 -10.65 4.11 -8.87
N THR A 119 -9.93 3.09 -9.31
CA THR A 119 -9.37 3.04 -10.66
C THR A 119 -10.17 2.14 -11.59
N ASN A 120 -9.90 2.22 -12.89
CA ASN A 120 -10.31 1.17 -13.81
C ASN A 120 -9.78 -0.19 -13.37
N LYS A 121 -10.48 -1.25 -13.79
CA LYS A 121 -10.03 -2.62 -13.60
C LYS A 121 -8.74 -2.87 -14.39
N VAL A 122 -7.68 -3.32 -13.70
CA VAL A 122 -6.36 -3.58 -14.29
C VAL A 122 -5.78 -4.92 -13.83
N TYR A 123 -4.72 -5.35 -14.53
CA TYR A 123 -3.88 -6.44 -14.06
C TYR A 123 -2.92 -5.93 -12.96
N VAL A 124 -2.83 -6.67 -11.86
CA VAL A 124 -2.01 -6.30 -10.69
C VAL A 124 -0.81 -7.23 -10.48
N LYS A 125 -0.70 -8.28 -11.30
CA LYS A 125 0.42 -9.24 -11.30
C LYS A 125 0.70 -9.80 -12.69
N GLY A 126 1.89 -10.40 -12.88
CA GLY A 126 2.34 -10.97 -14.15
C GLY A 126 2.92 -9.93 -15.10
N GLU A 127 3.23 -10.34 -16.32
CA GLU A 127 3.88 -9.50 -17.34
C GLU A 127 3.02 -8.31 -17.76
N ASN A 128 1.70 -8.48 -17.77
CA ASN A 128 0.74 -7.43 -18.12
C ASN A 128 0.32 -6.57 -16.92
N ALA A 129 0.99 -6.70 -15.76
CA ALA A 129 0.68 -5.86 -14.61
C ALA A 129 0.82 -4.38 -14.95
N HIS A 130 -0.12 -3.57 -14.41
CA HIS A 130 -0.08 -2.12 -14.55
C HIS A 130 1.27 -1.55 -14.01
N ALA A 131 1.73 -0.46 -14.60
CA ALA A 131 3.02 0.16 -14.28
C ALA A 131 3.23 0.41 -12.78
N ILE A 132 2.19 0.74 -12.03
CA ILE A 132 2.25 0.93 -10.56
C ILE A 132 2.70 -0.36 -9.85
N TYR A 133 2.19 -1.52 -10.25
CA TYR A 133 2.55 -2.80 -9.61
C TYR A 133 3.91 -3.32 -10.06
N LYS A 134 4.31 -3.04 -11.32
CA LYS A 134 5.69 -3.28 -11.79
C LYS A 134 6.67 -2.44 -11.01
N TRP A 135 6.42 -1.14 -10.90
CA TRP A 135 7.18 -0.20 -10.10
C TRP A 135 7.31 -0.66 -8.63
N ALA A 136 6.19 -1.08 -8.02
CA ALA A 136 6.21 -1.54 -6.64
C ALA A 136 7.11 -2.78 -6.46
N LYS A 137 7.03 -3.74 -7.38
CA LYS A 137 7.87 -4.94 -7.36
C LYS A 137 9.34 -4.62 -7.53
N GLU A 138 9.67 -3.73 -8.46
CA GLU A 138 11.06 -3.33 -8.78
C GLU A 138 11.71 -2.63 -7.59
N ASN A 139 10.97 -1.79 -6.87
CA ASN A 139 11.54 -0.96 -5.80
C ASN A 139 11.44 -1.59 -4.40
N TYR A 140 10.53 -2.55 -4.16
CA TYR A 140 10.32 -3.12 -2.83
C TYR A 140 10.27 -4.65 -2.81
N GLY A 141 10.31 -5.27 -3.98
CA GLY A 141 10.39 -6.72 -4.14
C GLY A 141 9.02 -7.44 -4.12
N ASN A 142 9.08 -8.76 -4.00
CA ASN A 142 7.92 -9.65 -4.18
C ASN A 142 6.81 -9.49 -3.13
N SER A 143 7.08 -8.86 -1.99
CA SER A 143 6.06 -8.59 -0.98
C SER A 143 4.97 -7.64 -1.46
N THR A 144 5.23 -6.83 -2.49
CA THR A 144 4.28 -5.91 -3.12
C THR A 144 3.40 -6.60 -4.17
N VAL A 145 3.77 -7.79 -4.63
CA VAL A 145 2.97 -8.53 -5.62
C VAL A 145 1.76 -9.16 -4.92
N PRO A 146 0.52 -8.74 -5.28
CA PRO A 146 -0.67 -9.29 -4.67
C PRO A 146 -0.77 -10.81 -4.88
N LYS A 147 -0.95 -11.56 -3.80
CA LYS A 147 -1.22 -13.00 -3.84
C LYS A 147 -2.71 -13.32 -3.87
N TRP A 148 -3.53 -12.37 -3.44
CA TRP A 148 -5.00 -12.45 -3.43
C TRP A 148 -5.62 -11.05 -3.46
N ASN A 149 -6.96 -10.96 -3.55
CA ASN A 149 -7.70 -9.70 -3.42
C ASN A 149 -7.48 -9.06 -2.04
N PHE A 150 -7.60 -7.75 -1.94
CA PHE A 150 -7.40 -6.96 -0.72
C PHE A 150 -5.99 -7.00 -0.14
N HIS A 151 -4.97 -7.22 -0.97
CA HIS A 151 -3.58 -6.92 -0.63
C HIS A 151 -3.39 -5.40 -0.61
N LYS A 152 -2.59 -4.89 0.35
CA LYS A 152 -2.40 -3.46 0.54
C LYS A 152 -0.92 -3.12 0.42
N ILE A 153 -0.63 -1.97 -0.20
CA ILE A 153 0.69 -1.35 -0.28
C ILE A 153 0.56 0.05 0.29
N LEU A 154 1.32 0.36 1.34
CA LEU A 154 1.36 1.69 1.95
C LEU A 154 2.51 2.49 1.35
N ILE A 155 2.20 3.66 0.82
CA ILE A 155 3.13 4.61 0.21
C ILE A 155 3.16 5.86 1.09
N ASN A 156 4.36 6.33 1.44
CA ASN A 156 4.55 7.51 2.28
C ASN A 156 4.45 8.84 1.49
N LYS A 157 4.54 9.96 2.16
CA LYS A 157 4.44 11.32 1.59
C LYS A 157 5.50 11.63 0.53
N GLU A 158 6.64 10.94 0.58
CA GLU A 158 7.74 11.05 -0.39
C GLU A 158 7.49 10.19 -1.65
N GLY A 159 6.43 9.37 -1.69
CA GLY A 159 6.12 8.49 -2.80
C GLY A 159 6.91 7.18 -2.80
N LYS A 160 7.52 6.81 -1.68
CA LYS A 160 8.22 5.54 -1.45
C LYS A 160 7.32 4.54 -0.73
N ILE A 161 7.54 3.25 -0.95
CA ILE A 161 6.77 2.21 -0.26
C ILE A 161 7.25 2.09 1.19
N GLN A 162 6.31 2.24 2.11
CA GLN A 162 6.53 2.12 3.55
C GLN A 162 6.36 0.67 4.03
N ASN A 163 5.29 0.01 3.60
CA ASN A 163 4.97 -1.35 4.05
C ASN A 163 3.98 -2.04 3.11
N THR A 164 3.81 -3.36 3.27
CA THR A 164 2.80 -4.16 2.58
C THR A 164 2.03 -5.03 3.57
N PHE A 165 0.75 -5.29 3.26
CA PHE A 165 -0.10 -6.12 4.10
C PHE A 165 -0.89 -7.09 3.23
N ASN A 166 -0.88 -8.36 3.60
CA ASN A 166 -1.64 -9.37 2.88
C ASN A 166 -3.16 -9.22 3.10
N SER A 167 -3.92 -9.99 2.37
CA SER A 167 -5.40 -9.97 2.36
C SER A 167 -6.04 -10.22 3.73
N PHE A 168 -5.40 -10.99 4.61
CA PHE A 168 -5.93 -11.35 5.93
C PHE A 168 -5.83 -10.21 6.96
N ILE A 169 -4.98 -9.21 6.71
CA ILE A 169 -4.85 -8.07 7.62
C ILE A 169 -6.00 -7.10 7.37
N ALA A 170 -6.89 -6.98 8.34
CA ALA A 170 -8.05 -6.10 8.26
C ALA A 170 -7.62 -4.62 8.20
N PRO A 171 -8.34 -3.75 7.44
CA PRO A 171 -7.98 -2.34 7.29
C PRO A 171 -7.88 -1.56 8.60
N LEU A 172 -8.71 -1.89 9.58
CA LEU A 172 -8.74 -1.23 10.90
C LEU A 172 -7.90 -1.94 11.96
N SER A 173 -7.00 -2.86 11.55
CA SER A 173 -6.09 -3.48 12.50
C SER A 173 -5.03 -2.51 13.00
N ASP A 174 -4.62 -2.66 14.27
CA ASP A 174 -3.50 -1.86 14.84
C ASP A 174 -2.24 -1.90 13.97
N LYS A 175 -2.02 -3.04 13.27
CA LYS A 175 -0.89 -3.21 12.39
C LYS A 175 -0.89 -2.22 11.22
N ILE A 176 -2.05 -1.93 10.63
CA ILE A 176 -2.20 -0.96 9.55
C ILE A 176 -2.24 0.46 10.12
N ILE A 177 -3.05 0.68 11.15
CA ILE A 177 -3.25 2.00 11.77
C ILE A 177 -1.91 2.58 12.23
N LYS A 178 -1.12 1.84 13.01
CA LYS A 178 0.20 2.31 13.48
C LYS A 178 1.14 2.67 12.33
N GLN A 179 1.12 1.92 11.22
CA GLN A 179 1.99 2.21 10.07
C GLN A 179 1.51 3.44 9.30
N ILE A 180 0.21 3.69 9.22
CA ILE A 180 -0.35 4.90 8.62
C ILE A 180 0.01 6.11 9.48
N GLU A 181 -0.24 6.06 10.79
CA GLU A 181 0.05 7.14 11.74
C GLU A 181 1.54 7.53 11.79
N LEU A 182 2.44 6.59 11.49
CA LEU A 182 3.89 6.86 11.40
C LEU A 182 4.28 7.71 10.18
N VAL A 183 3.42 7.77 9.14
CA VAL A 183 3.74 8.42 7.85
C VAL A 183 2.70 9.48 7.44
N LEU A 184 1.71 9.77 8.32
CA LEU A 184 0.82 10.91 8.24
C LEU A 184 1.49 12.14 8.84
#